data_8f4e3cdc862580473775f7608ff500a9
#
_entry.id   8f4e3cdc862580473775f7608ff500a9
#
_cell.length_a   1.000
_cell.length_b   1.000
_cell.length_c   1.000
_cell.angle_alpha   90.00
_cell.angle_beta   90.00
_cell.angle_gamma   90.00
#
_symmetry.space_group_name_H-M   'P 1'
#
loop_
_entity.id
_entity.type
_entity.pdbx_description
1 polymer ?
#
loop_
_entity_poly.entity_id
_entity_poly.type
_entity_poly.pdbx_seq_one_letter_code
_entity_poly.pdbx_strand_id
1 'polypeptide(L)'
;MHRSIPTPSISSFSVGPFTVHFYALCIIIGITIAIYLGDKRYQRAGGGENVVADVAIATVPAGIIGGRLYHLITSPDAYFGAHGRPLDAFKIWNGGMGIWGAVALGTLVAWWQLDRLRRRGRTGILSFAAFVDAMAPGLLLAQAVGRLGNWFNGELFGRPTTLPWGLEIPLDLRPTGY
;
A
#
# COMPACT_ATOMS: atom_id res chain seq x y z
N MET A 1 5.81 -29.58 21.00
CA MET A 1 6.34 -28.88 19.81
C MET A 1 5.31 -27.80 19.43
N HIS A 2 5.62 -26.55 19.68
CA HIS A 2 4.80 -25.46 19.18
C HIS A 2 4.99 -25.42 17.65
N ARG A 3 3.90 -25.65 16.91
CA ARG A 3 3.90 -25.49 15.46
C ARG A 3 3.64 -24.02 15.19
N SER A 4 4.69 -23.27 14.88
CA SER A 4 4.60 -21.90 14.37
C SER A 4 4.79 -21.91 12.84
N ILE A 5 4.35 -20.86 12.17
CA ILE A 5 4.60 -20.68 10.73
C ILE A 5 5.91 -19.91 10.60
N PRO A 6 6.97 -20.52 10.05
CA PRO A 6 8.27 -19.85 9.97
C PRO A 6 8.22 -18.66 9.00
N THR A 7 8.94 -17.60 9.31
CA THR A 7 9.19 -16.50 8.36
C THR A 7 10.04 -17.04 7.20
N PRO A 8 9.70 -16.70 5.94
CA PRO A 8 10.50 -17.10 4.79
C PRO A 8 11.95 -16.63 4.91
N SER A 9 12.90 -17.49 4.59
CA SER A 9 14.33 -17.16 4.62
C SER A 9 14.76 -16.22 3.49
N ILE A 10 13.89 -16.01 2.49
CA ILE A 10 14.15 -15.19 1.31
C ILE A 10 13.10 -14.08 1.26
N SER A 11 13.54 -12.81 1.37
CA SER A 11 12.69 -11.61 1.24
C SER A 11 12.81 -10.94 -0.13
N SER A 12 13.82 -11.31 -0.92
CA SER A 12 14.08 -10.74 -2.24
C SER A 12 14.85 -11.69 -3.14
N PHE A 13 14.85 -11.44 -4.45
CA PHE A 13 15.70 -12.10 -5.42
C PHE A 13 16.25 -11.07 -6.42
N SER A 14 17.37 -11.39 -7.07
CA SER A 14 18.00 -10.50 -8.03
C SER A 14 17.79 -10.97 -9.46
N VAL A 15 17.45 -10.02 -10.34
CA VAL A 15 17.36 -10.24 -11.79
C VAL A 15 18.32 -9.24 -12.46
N GLY A 16 19.49 -9.71 -12.79
CA GLY A 16 20.58 -8.83 -13.25
C GLY A 16 20.97 -7.82 -12.17
N PRO A 17 21.01 -6.51 -12.48
CA PRO A 17 21.37 -5.47 -11.52
C PRO A 17 20.20 -5.07 -10.58
N PHE A 18 19.01 -5.62 -10.78
CA PHE A 18 17.82 -5.24 -10.03
C PHE A 18 17.50 -6.23 -8.92
N THR A 19 17.29 -5.77 -7.70
CA THR A 19 16.78 -6.57 -6.59
C THR A 19 15.27 -6.38 -6.48
N VAL A 20 14.52 -7.47 -6.59
CA VAL A 20 13.06 -7.50 -6.49
C VAL A 20 12.69 -8.05 -5.12
N HIS A 21 12.00 -7.26 -4.32
CA HIS A 21 11.49 -7.64 -3.02
C HIS A 21 10.10 -8.28 -3.13
N PHE A 22 9.86 -9.39 -2.44
CA PHE A 22 8.53 -10.03 -2.40
C PHE A 22 7.46 -9.09 -1.83
N TYR A 23 7.83 -8.21 -0.90
CA TYR A 23 6.95 -7.16 -0.42
C TYR A 23 6.44 -6.26 -1.56
N ALA A 24 7.32 -5.80 -2.45
CA ALA A 24 6.93 -4.98 -3.60
C ALA A 24 6.00 -5.73 -4.56
N LEU A 25 6.24 -7.03 -4.78
CA LEU A 25 5.34 -7.87 -5.58
C LEU A 25 3.95 -7.98 -4.94
N CYS A 26 3.88 -8.20 -3.62
CA CYS A 26 2.60 -8.23 -2.90
C CYS A 26 1.85 -6.89 -3.05
N ILE A 27 2.53 -5.75 -2.98
CA ILE A 27 1.92 -4.43 -3.19
C ILE A 27 1.37 -4.30 -4.62
N ILE A 28 2.16 -4.67 -5.64
CA ILE A 28 1.73 -4.63 -7.05
C ILE A 28 0.51 -5.53 -7.27
N ILE A 29 0.54 -6.76 -6.76
CA ILE A 29 -0.60 -7.69 -6.83
C ILE A 29 -1.81 -7.11 -6.13
N GLY A 30 -1.64 -6.54 -4.93
CA GLY A 30 -2.72 -5.90 -4.18
C GLY A 30 -3.36 -4.74 -4.96
N ILE A 31 -2.56 -3.86 -5.55
CA ILE A 31 -3.05 -2.76 -6.40
C ILE A 31 -3.81 -3.31 -7.62
N THR A 32 -3.28 -4.32 -8.27
CA THR A 32 -3.92 -4.95 -9.44
C THR A 32 -5.27 -5.55 -9.08
N ILE A 33 -5.36 -6.25 -7.95
CA ILE A 33 -6.62 -6.82 -7.43
C ILE A 33 -7.62 -5.69 -7.12
N ALA A 34 -7.17 -4.62 -6.46
CA ALA A 34 -8.03 -3.49 -6.11
C ALA A 34 -8.61 -2.83 -7.36
N ILE A 35 -7.79 -2.57 -8.37
CA ILE A 35 -8.23 -1.97 -9.64
C ILE A 35 -9.18 -2.91 -10.37
N TYR A 36 -8.83 -4.17 -10.54
CA TYR A 36 -9.65 -5.15 -11.26
C TYR A 36 -11.01 -5.34 -10.61
N LEU A 37 -11.04 -5.60 -9.31
CA LEU A 37 -12.28 -5.84 -8.57
C LEU A 37 -13.11 -4.56 -8.47
N GLY A 38 -12.47 -3.42 -8.22
CA GLY A 38 -13.10 -2.11 -8.18
C GLY A 38 -13.77 -1.77 -9.51
N ASP A 39 -13.06 -1.96 -10.63
CA ASP A 39 -13.58 -1.69 -11.96
C ASP A 39 -14.79 -2.59 -12.29
N LYS A 40 -14.71 -3.88 -12.01
CA LYS A 40 -15.84 -4.81 -12.17
C LYS A 40 -17.08 -4.40 -11.37
N ARG A 41 -16.89 -3.96 -10.12
CA ARG A 41 -17.98 -3.51 -9.25
C ARG A 41 -18.54 -2.16 -9.73
N TYR A 42 -17.67 -1.26 -10.15
CA TYR A 42 -18.04 0.04 -10.66
C TYR A 42 -18.90 -0.07 -11.92
N GLN A 43 -18.51 -0.94 -12.86
CA GLN A 43 -19.30 -1.25 -14.06
C GLN A 43 -20.67 -1.87 -13.71
N ARG A 44 -20.73 -2.80 -12.75
CA ARG A 44 -22.01 -3.38 -12.27
C ARG A 44 -22.95 -2.34 -11.67
N ALA A 45 -22.41 -1.27 -11.10
CA ALA A 45 -23.17 -0.14 -10.59
C ALA A 45 -23.61 0.85 -11.70
N GLY A 46 -23.33 0.56 -12.97
CA GLY A 46 -23.65 1.42 -14.12
C GLY A 46 -22.53 2.40 -14.49
N GLY A 47 -21.34 2.23 -13.93
CA GLY A 47 -20.16 3.02 -14.28
C GLY A 47 -19.54 2.62 -15.61
N GLY A 48 -18.75 3.52 -16.19
CA GLY A 48 -18.03 3.29 -17.45
C GLY A 48 -16.84 2.34 -17.26
N GLU A 49 -16.46 1.68 -18.34
CA GLU A 49 -15.28 0.81 -18.39
C GLU A 49 -13.99 1.60 -18.16
N ASN A 50 -13.01 0.99 -17.49
CA ASN A 50 -11.67 1.53 -17.21
C ASN A 50 -11.64 2.85 -16.41
N VAL A 51 -12.77 3.34 -15.91
CA VAL A 51 -12.80 4.56 -15.09
C VAL A 51 -11.95 4.39 -13.83
N VAL A 52 -12.01 3.22 -13.20
CA VAL A 52 -11.20 2.94 -12.01
C VAL A 52 -9.71 2.94 -12.35
N ALA A 53 -9.30 2.38 -13.47
CA ALA A 53 -7.92 2.40 -13.93
C ALA A 53 -7.44 3.83 -14.23
N ASP A 54 -8.27 4.63 -14.92
CA ASP A 54 -7.99 6.04 -15.22
C ASP A 54 -7.81 6.88 -13.94
N VAL A 55 -8.58 6.57 -12.91
CA VAL A 55 -8.42 7.21 -11.59
C VAL A 55 -7.17 6.71 -10.87
N ALA A 56 -6.88 5.41 -10.93
CA ALA A 56 -5.75 4.80 -10.25
C ALA A 56 -4.40 5.36 -10.72
N ILE A 57 -4.26 5.69 -12.02
CA ILE A 57 -3.05 6.30 -12.60
C ILE A 57 -2.64 7.57 -11.85
N ALA A 58 -3.59 8.39 -11.41
CA ALA A 58 -3.30 9.60 -10.63
C ALA A 58 -3.26 9.32 -9.12
N THR A 59 -4.14 8.46 -8.62
CA THR A 59 -4.34 8.19 -7.20
C THR A 59 -3.19 7.41 -6.59
N VAL A 60 -2.63 6.42 -7.30
CA VAL A 60 -1.54 5.58 -6.77
C VAL A 60 -0.28 6.42 -6.52
N PRO A 61 0.24 7.20 -7.48
CA PRO A 61 1.37 8.10 -7.21
C PRO A 61 1.07 9.12 -6.11
N ALA A 62 -0.14 9.69 -6.09
CA ALA A 62 -0.56 10.63 -5.05
C ALA A 62 -0.56 9.99 -3.65
N GLY A 63 -1.02 8.75 -3.54
CA GLY A 63 -0.95 7.98 -2.29
C GLY A 63 0.49 7.79 -1.80
N ILE A 64 1.41 7.46 -2.71
CA ILE A 64 2.85 7.33 -2.40
C ILE A 64 3.40 8.67 -1.88
N ILE A 65 3.14 9.76 -2.60
CA ILE A 65 3.58 11.10 -2.21
C ILE A 65 2.97 11.49 -0.86
N GLY A 66 1.66 11.28 -0.67
CA GLY A 66 0.96 11.58 0.58
C GLY A 66 1.52 10.81 1.76
N GLY A 67 1.76 9.51 1.59
CA GLY A 67 2.38 8.66 2.61
C GLY A 67 3.77 9.15 3.01
N ARG A 68 4.57 9.57 2.04
CA ARG A 68 5.90 10.12 2.28
C ARG A 68 5.85 11.48 3.00
N LEU A 69 5.00 12.39 2.54
CA LEU A 69 4.80 13.69 3.17
C LEU A 69 4.37 13.54 4.64
N TYR A 70 3.42 12.65 4.91
CA TYR A 70 2.98 12.38 6.27
C TYR A 70 4.14 11.88 7.14
N HIS A 71 4.97 10.97 6.63
CA HIS A 71 6.13 10.49 7.37
C HIS A 71 7.17 11.58 7.64
N LEU A 72 7.43 12.47 6.67
CA LEU A 72 8.32 13.63 6.85
C LEU A 72 7.84 14.55 7.97
N ILE A 73 6.52 14.75 8.09
CA ILE A 73 5.91 15.59 9.13
C ILE A 73 5.96 14.91 10.51
N THR A 74 5.72 13.59 10.56
CA THR A 74 5.62 12.85 11.82
C THR A 74 6.97 12.35 12.36
N SER A 75 7.99 12.34 11.54
CA SER A 75 9.35 11.88 11.89
C SER A 75 10.42 12.83 11.31
N PRO A 76 10.37 14.13 11.63
CA PRO A 76 11.23 15.13 11.01
C PRO A 76 12.71 14.94 11.35
N ASP A 77 13.03 14.40 12.52
CA ASP A 77 14.42 14.28 13.02
C ASP A 77 15.29 13.39 12.13
N ALA A 78 14.69 12.38 11.49
CA ALA A 78 15.40 11.52 10.54
C ALA A 78 15.92 12.27 9.30
N TYR A 79 15.31 13.40 8.95
CA TYR A 79 15.59 14.18 7.73
C TYR A 79 16.19 15.54 8.03
N PHE A 80 15.71 16.23 9.07
CA PHE A 80 16.03 17.63 9.37
C PHE A 80 16.65 17.82 10.75
N GLY A 81 16.87 16.74 11.53
CA GLY A 81 17.56 16.77 12.80
C GLY A 81 19.08 16.99 12.67
N ALA A 82 19.79 17.04 13.80
CA ALA A 82 21.25 17.30 13.85
C ALA A 82 22.09 16.31 13.01
N HIS A 83 21.61 15.07 12.83
CA HIS A 83 22.22 14.03 11.98
C HIS A 83 21.31 13.61 10.83
N GLY A 84 20.29 14.43 10.53
CA GLY A 84 19.31 14.16 9.49
C GLY A 84 19.92 14.18 8.09
N ARG A 85 19.30 13.45 7.16
CA ARG A 85 19.69 13.39 5.75
C ARG A 85 18.51 13.83 4.88
N PRO A 86 18.42 15.14 4.51
CA PRO A 86 17.27 15.66 3.75
C PRO A 86 17.00 14.93 2.43
N LEU A 87 18.06 14.50 1.73
CA LEU A 87 17.93 13.78 0.46
C LEU A 87 17.29 12.40 0.60
N ASP A 88 17.30 11.81 1.80
CA ASP A 88 16.63 10.56 2.06
C ASP A 88 15.09 10.71 2.05
N ALA A 89 14.58 11.93 2.07
CA ALA A 89 13.17 12.24 1.84
C ALA A 89 12.64 11.70 0.50
N PHE A 90 13.50 11.64 -0.53
CA PHE A 90 13.16 11.15 -1.87
C PHE A 90 13.32 9.62 -2.02
N LYS A 91 13.99 8.97 -1.07
CA LYS A 91 14.26 7.53 -1.15
C LYS A 91 13.10 6.73 -0.56
N ILE A 92 12.01 6.62 -1.33
CA ILE A 92 10.80 5.89 -0.90
C ILE A 92 11.05 4.39 -0.68
N TRP A 93 12.05 3.82 -1.33
CA TRP A 93 12.46 2.41 -1.20
C TRP A 93 13.13 2.07 0.14
N ASN A 94 13.55 3.08 0.91
CA ASN A 94 14.08 2.89 2.27
C ASN A 94 12.97 2.79 3.34
N GLY A 95 11.69 2.72 2.92
CA GLY A 95 10.57 2.72 3.85
C GLY A 95 10.18 4.12 4.32
N GLY A 96 9.45 4.21 5.44
CA GLY A 96 8.98 5.49 5.97
C GLY A 96 7.80 6.06 5.17
N MET A 97 6.68 5.34 5.21
CA MET A 97 5.42 5.70 4.56
C MET A 97 4.29 5.72 5.60
N GLY A 98 3.58 6.83 5.70
CA GLY A 98 2.45 6.95 6.62
C GLY A 98 1.11 6.68 5.93
N ILE A 99 0.37 5.70 6.43
CA ILE A 99 -0.92 5.29 5.83
C ILE A 99 -1.92 6.45 5.78
N TRP A 100 -1.98 7.29 6.80
CA TRP A 100 -2.91 8.40 6.86
C TRP A 100 -2.69 9.42 5.76
N GLY A 101 -1.43 9.75 5.46
CA GLY A 101 -1.10 10.63 4.34
C GLY A 101 -1.42 10.01 2.99
N ALA A 102 -1.17 8.71 2.83
CA ALA A 102 -1.52 7.98 1.62
C ALA A 102 -3.04 7.97 1.39
N VAL A 103 -3.83 7.70 2.42
CA VAL A 103 -5.30 7.72 2.34
C VAL A 103 -5.81 9.13 2.05
N ALA A 104 -5.33 10.15 2.78
CA ALA A 104 -5.82 11.51 2.64
C ALA A 104 -5.56 12.06 1.22
N LEU A 105 -4.30 12.02 0.77
CA LEU A 105 -3.94 12.57 -0.55
C LEU A 105 -4.48 11.69 -1.69
N GLY A 106 -4.45 10.36 -1.53
CA GLY A 106 -5.03 9.44 -2.49
C GLY A 106 -6.53 9.68 -2.68
N THR A 107 -7.30 9.82 -1.59
CA THR A 107 -8.73 10.09 -1.64
C THR A 107 -9.04 11.43 -2.31
N LEU A 108 -8.29 12.47 -1.96
CA LEU A 108 -8.45 13.80 -2.53
C LEU A 108 -8.20 13.79 -4.04
N VAL A 109 -7.13 13.12 -4.48
CA VAL A 109 -6.79 13.02 -5.90
C VAL A 109 -7.78 12.13 -6.65
N ALA A 110 -8.30 11.06 -6.04
CA ALA A 110 -9.36 10.24 -6.65
C ALA A 110 -10.64 11.05 -6.90
N TRP A 111 -11.06 11.83 -5.91
CA TRP A 111 -12.19 12.73 -6.04
C TRP A 111 -11.98 13.77 -7.16
N TRP A 112 -10.82 14.45 -7.15
CA TRP A 112 -10.45 15.42 -8.17
C TRP A 112 -10.39 14.81 -9.58
N GLN A 113 -9.81 13.62 -9.72
CA GLN A 113 -9.68 12.94 -11.01
C GLN A 113 -11.04 12.52 -11.58
N LEU A 114 -11.96 12.02 -10.74
CA LEU A 114 -13.33 11.72 -11.16
C LEU A 114 -14.06 12.99 -11.67
N ASP A 115 -13.93 14.10 -10.93
CA ASP A 115 -14.51 15.37 -11.36
C ASP A 115 -13.89 15.87 -12.66
N ARG A 116 -12.57 15.78 -12.80
CA ARG A 116 -11.85 16.11 -14.03
C ARG A 116 -12.30 15.27 -15.23
N LEU A 117 -12.46 13.97 -15.05
CA LEU A 117 -12.96 13.08 -16.12
C LEU A 117 -14.38 13.46 -16.53
N ARG A 118 -15.25 13.77 -15.56
CA ARG A 118 -16.63 14.24 -15.83
C ARG A 118 -16.62 15.54 -16.61
N ARG A 119 -15.83 16.55 -16.22
CA ARG A 119 -15.71 17.83 -16.94
C ARG A 119 -15.15 17.69 -18.35
N ARG A 120 -14.37 16.64 -18.61
CA ARG A 120 -13.85 16.30 -19.94
C ARG A 120 -14.83 15.53 -20.82
N GLY A 121 -16.07 15.37 -20.36
CA GLY A 121 -17.12 14.66 -21.12
C GLY A 121 -17.00 13.13 -21.11
N ARG A 122 -16.18 12.56 -20.23
CA ARG A 122 -16.11 11.11 -20.06
C ARG A 122 -17.44 10.59 -19.53
N THR A 123 -18.06 9.65 -20.25
CA THR A 123 -19.32 9.03 -19.86
C THR A 123 -19.14 7.96 -18.78
N GLY A 124 -20.21 7.63 -18.08
CA GLY A 124 -20.20 6.58 -17.06
C GLY A 124 -19.47 6.97 -15.76
N ILE A 125 -19.30 8.28 -15.49
CA ILE A 125 -18.73 8.76 -14.23
C ILE A 125 -19.85 8.84 -13.19
N LEU A 126 -19.86 7.87 -12.26
CA LEU A 126 -20.76 7.83 -11.11
C LEU A 126 -20.34 8.83 -10.02
N SER A 127 -21.14 8.92 -8.95
CA SER A 127 -20.78 9.71 -7.77
C SER A 127 -19.50 9.21 -7.12
N PHE A 128 -18.84 10.07 -6.37
CA PHE A 128 -17.66 9.68 -5.59
C PHE A 128 -17.98 8.59 -4.55
N ALA A 129 -19.16 8.66 -3.93
CA ALA A 129 -19.63 7.63 -3.00
C ALA A 129 -19.73 6.25 -3.68
N ALA A 130 -20.35 6.18 -4.87
CA ALA A 130 -20.43 4.94 -5.64
C ALA A 130 -19.05 4.39 -6.05
N PHE A 131 -18.10 5.29 -6.34
CA PHE A 131 -16.72 4.90 -6.60
C PHE A 131 -16.05 4.28 -5.36
N VAL A 132 -16.18 4.91 -4.19
CA VAL A 132 -15.61 4.41 -2.93
C VAL A 132 -16.24 3.07 -2.56
N ASP A 133 -17.56 2.92 -2.68
CA ASP A 133 -18.26 1.64 -2.45
C ASP A 133 -17.77 0.53 -3.37
N ALA A 134 -17.53 0.85 -4.63
CA ALA A 134 -16.99 -0.12 -5.59
C ALA A 134 -15.58 -0.55 -5.21
N MET A 135 -14.74 0.37 -4.73
CA MET A 135 -13.34 0.14 -4.38
C MET A 135 -13.16 -0.60 -3.04
N ALA A 136 -14.08 -0.46 -2.08
CA ALA A 136 -13.91 -0.92 -0.70
C ALA A 136 -13.48 -2.40 -0.57
N PRO A 137 -14.12 -3.40 -1.21
CA PRO A 137 -13.68 -4.78 -1.10
C PRO A 137 -12.31 -5.04 -1.73
N GLY A 138 -12.02 -4.37 -2.85
CA GLY A 138 -10.74 -4.47 -3.53
C GLY A 138 -9.59 -3.95 -2.66
N LEU A 139 -9.80 -2.82 -1.97
CA LEU A 139 -8.84 -2.24 -1.04
C LEU A 139 -8.60 -3.15 0.18
N LEU A 140 -9.64 -3.78 0.72
CA LEU A 140 -9.49 -4.75 1.82
C LEU A 140 -8.66 -5.96 1.40
N LEU A 141 -8.90 -6.50 0.20
CA LEU A 141 -8.09 -7.59 -0.34
C LEU A 141 -6.65 -7.16 -0.61
N ALA A 142 -6.44 -5.96 -1.13
CA ALA A 142 -5.11 -5.41 -1.33
C ALA A 142 -4.33 -5.31 -0.01
N GLN A 143 -4.99 -4.87 1.07
CA GLN A 143 -4.40 -4.83 2.41
C GLN A 143 -4.06 -6.23 2.93
N ALA A 144 -4.94 -7.22 2.71
CA ALA A 144 -4.67 -8.61 3.08
C ALA A 144 -3.43 -9.16 2.35
N VAL A 145 -3.31 -8.90 1.05
CA VAL A 145 -2.12 -9.28 0.26
C VAL A 145 -0.88 -8.52 0.74
N GLY A 146 -1.00 -7.24 1.08
CA GLY A 146 0.08 -6.45 1.68
C GLY A 146 0.60 -7.05 3.00
N ARG A 147 -0.28 -7.66 3.81
CA ARG A 147 0.13 -8.37 5.03
C ARG A 147 1.01 -9.60 4.77
N LEU A 148 0.81 -10.28 3.63
CA LEU A 148 1.74 -11.33 3.20
C LEU A 148 3.13 -10.75 2.90
N GLY A 149 3.19 -9.54 2.33
CA GLY A 149 4.45 -8.82 2.14
C GLY A 149 5.19 -8.55 3.46
N ASN A 150 4.47 -8.13 4.50
CA ASN A 150 5.06 -7.93 5.83
C ASN A 150 5.62 -9.23 6.43
N TRP A 151 4.98 -10.38 6.15
CA TRP A 151 5.49 -11.68 6.58
C TRP A 151 6.85 -12.00 5.93
N PHE A 152 7.03 -11.72 4.64
CA PHE A 152 8.32 -11.88 3.96
C PHE A 152 9.43 -10.98 4.54
N ASN A 153 9.08 -9.80 5.03
CA ASN A 153 10.02 -8.87 5.65
C ASN A 153 10.20 -9.10 7.16
N GLY A 154 9.36 -9.94 7.81
CA GLY A 154 9.38 -10.14 9.26
C GLY A 154 9.06 -8.86 10.05
N GLU A 155 8.20 -8.00 9.50
CA GLU A 155 7.86 -6.69 10.09
C GLU A 155 6.37 -6.54 10.39
N LEU A 156 6.02 -5.54 11.23
CA LEU A 156 4.64 -5.22 11.62
C LEU A 156 3.86 -6.43 12.15
N PHE A 157 4.54 -7.31 12.87
CA PHE A 157 3.97 -8.48 13.52
C PHE A 157 3.22 -8.10 14.80
N GLY A 158 2.40 -9.05 15.31
CA GLY A 158 1.56 -8.85 16.49
C GLY A 158 2.29 -9.14 17.80
N ARG A 159 1.48 -9.37 18.85
CA ARG A 159 1.97 -9.75 20.19
C ARG A 159 2.45 -11.21 20.21
N PRO A 160 3.34 -11.60 21.15
CA PRO A 160 3.67 -12.99 21.38
C PRO A 160 2.43 -13.85 21.56
N THR A 161 2.43 -15.02 20.96
CA THR A 161 1.30 -15.95 20.99
C THR A 161 1.78 -17.40 21.01
N THR A 162 0.96 -18.27 21.59
CA THR A 162 1.16 -19.73 21.57
C THR A 162 0.23 -20.43 20.58
N LEU A 163 -0.52 -19.66 19.76
CA LEU A 163 -1.44 -20.19 18.79
C LEU A 163 -0.71 -20.96 17.67
N PRO A 164 -1.27 -22.05 17.15
CA PRO A 164 -0.59 -22.89 16.14
C PRO A 164 -0.38 -22.22 14.78
N TRP A 165 -1.03 -21.09 14.53
CA TRP A 165 -0.84 -20.24 13.36
C TRP A 165 -0.01 -18.98 13.65
N GLY A 166 0.63 -18.90 14.81
CA GLY A 166 1.57 -17.82 15.14
C GLY A 166 2.74 -17.78 14.16
N LEU A 167 3.15 -16.60 13.74
CA LEU A 167 4.34 -16.41 12.91
C LEU A 167 5.58 -16.48 13.78
N GLU A 168 6.58 -17.22 13.32
CA GLU A 168 7.90 -17.27 13.97
C GLU A 168 8.77 -16.14 13.40
N ILE A 169 8.99 -15.11 14.21
CA ILE A 169 9.84 -13.99 13.81
C ILE A 169 11.29 -14.30 14.19
N PRO A 170 12.27 -14.17 13.27
CA PRO A 170 13.69 -14.33 13.54
C PRO A 170 14.16 -13.43 14.69
N LEU A 171 15.10 -13.90 15.48
CA LEU A 171 15.55 -13.20 16.71
C LEU A 171 16.13 -11.81 16.41
N ASP A 172 16.82 -11.67 15.30
CA ASP A 172 17.43 -10.43 14.83
C ASP A 172 16.40 -9.36 14.38
N LEU A 173 15.16 -9.78 14.09
CA LEU A 173 14.06 -8.89 13.70
C LEU A 173 13.13 -8.55 14.87
N ARG A 174 13.34 -9.14 16.05
CA ARG A 174 12.51 -8.87 17.23
C ARG A 174 12.93 -7.57 17.91
N PRO A 175 11.98 -6.78 18.41
CA PRO A 175 12.30 -5.64 19.28
C PRO A 175 12.98 -6.10 20.56
N THR A 176 13.79 -5.20 21.15
CA THR A 176 14.41 -5.45 22.47
C THR A 176 13.34 -5.74 23.51
N GLY A 177 13.48 -6.88 24.22
CA GLY A 177 12.52 -7.31 25.25
C GLY A 177 11.48 -8.36 24.80
N TYR A 178 11.61 -8.91 23.59
CA TYR A 178 10.81 -10.02 23.07
C TYR A 178 11.61 -11.30 22.94
#